data_7caa839f6258d1ca02946d0b70b86f04
#
_entry.id   7caa839f6258d1ca02946d0b70b86f04
#
_cell.length_a   1.000
_cell.length_b   1.000
_cell.length_c   1.000
_cell.angle_alpha   90.00
_cell.angle_beta   90.00
_cell.angle_gamma   90.00
#
_symmetry.space_group_name_H-M   'P 1'
#
loop_
_entity.id
_entity.type
_entity.pdbx_description
1 polymer ?
#
loop_
_entity_poly.entity_id
_entity_poly.type
_entity_poly.pdbx_seq_one_letter_code
_entity_poly.pdbx_strand_id
1 'polypeptide(L)'
;MQFAGWHRCKDADWLTRYDVYDMLCDVDTTAFQHRDKHWSLSIFCLCFFLCKNQKKERIMQIIKDYVYNFSKNSKPVATAEPGEILQFETLDCFSNRLKTEKNLITELAYSYDVANPATGPVYINGAEPGDVLVVDILDVKVADEGTITTDGVCGPLFDHSEVRTKKIKIDNGFADFNGVKFPIDPMIGVIGTAPDGEDVIDGYPGNHGGNMDSKLIKKGARVYFPVRVDGALLQMGDVHATMGDAELCGTGIEIPAVIQVKVSLIKNFELNWPVTETADRWYVNACAHNFDEALKNASLELQRLIMNATGWDETDTYMYMSVQSDVEINQACVPCEVAMILRFGTPKLPQFKPLIG
;
A
#
# COMPACT_ATOMS: atom_id res chain seq x y z
N MET A 1 -36.24 17.41 55.57
CA MET A 1 -37.49 17.04 54.90
C MET A 1 -37.16 16.04 53.81
N GLN A 2 -37.86 14.94 53.82
CA GLN A 2 -37.62 13.64 53.18
C GLN A 2 -37.37 13.69 51.68
N PHE A 3 -36.32 13.02 51.25
CA PHE A 3 -36.14 12.55 49.90
C PHE A 3 -36.99 11.30 49.67
N ALA A 4 -37.98 11.39 48.78
CA ALA A 4 -38.78 10.25 48.36
C ALA A 4 -38.31 9.73 47.03
N GLY A 5 -37.95 8.46 47.03
CA GLY A 5 -38.26 7.48 46.03
C GLY A 5 -37.48 7.48 44.71
N TRP A 6 -36.32 6.84 44.68
CA TRP A 6 -35.80 6.19 43.49
C TRP A 6 -36.43 4.80 43.37
N HIS A 7 -37.41 4.66 42.49
CA HIS A 7 -37.81 3.30 42.04
C HIS A 7 -36.73 2.72 41.14
N ARG A 8 -36.06 1.68 41.62
CA ARG A 8 -35.28 0.79 40.78
C ARG A 8 -36.21 0.05 39.80
N CYS A 9 -36.14 0.35 38.53
CA CYS A 9 -36.60 -0.57 37.49
C CYS A 9 -35.67 -1.80 37.49
N LYS A 10 -36.16 -2.89 38.03
CA LYS A 10 -35.60 -4.22 37.85
C LYS A 10 -36.24 -4.76 36.57
N ASP A 11 -35.64 -4.61 35.40
CA ASP A 11 -35.89 -5.33 34.15
C ASP A 11 -35.37 -4.52 32.95
N ALA A 12 -34.09 -4.13 32.98
CA ALA A 12 -33.45 -3.41 31.91
C ALA A 12 -32.32 -4.20 31.27
N ASP A 13 -32.52 -5.50 31.08
CA ASP A 13 -31.49 -6.39 30.50
C ASP A 13 -31.56 -6.56 28.97
N TRP A 14 -32.30 -5.70 28.26
CA TRP A 14 -32.44 -5.81 26.81
C TRP A 14 -32.54 -4.52 26.00
N LEU A 15 -32.24 -3.35 26.53
CA LEU A 15 -32.05 -2.16 25.71
C LEU A 15 -30.62 -2.14 25.18
N THR A 16 -30.49 -2.37 23.87
CA THR A 16 -29.20 -2.23 23.20
C THR A 16 -28.80 -0.75 23.21
N ARG A 17 -27.51 -0.45 23.11
CA ARG A 17 -26.97 0.92 23.04
C ARG A 17 -27.61 1.77 21.93
N TYR A 18 -28.19 1.16 20.92
CA TYR A 18 -28.91 1.79 19.80
C TYR A 18 -30.27 2.36 20.24
N ASP A 19 -31.00 1.63 21.07
CA ASP A 19 -32.37 2.04 21.49
C ASP A 19 -32.37 3.29 22.36
N VAL A 20 -31.30 3.54 23.13
CA VAL A 20 -31.13 4.75 23.94
C VAL A 20 -30.76 5.95 23.06
N TYR A 21 -30.14 5.73 21.93
CA TYR A 21 -29.69 6.79 21.01
C TYR A 21 -30.85 7.36 20.20
N ASP A 22 -31.69 6.52 19.65
CA ASP A 22 -32.87 6.94 18.89
C ASP A 22 -33.89 7.68 19.81
N MET A 23 -33.98 7.26 21.06
CA MET A 23 -34.88 7.92 22.04
C MET A 23 -34.42 9.32 22.44
N LEU A 24 -33.12 9.65 22.30
CA LEU A 24 -32.58 11.00 22.67
C LEU A 24 -32.51 11.96 21.47
N CYS A 25 -32.58 11.45 20.23
CA CYS A 25 -32.60 12.28 19.02
C CYS A 25 -33.97 12.78 18.62
N ASP A 26 -35.06 12.19 19.13
CA ASP A 26 -36.45 12.56 18.83
C ASP A 26 -37.06 13.55 19.85
N VAL A 27 -36.25 14.18 20.69
CA VAL A 27 -36.76 15.22 21.61
C VAL A 27 -37.04 16.49 20.83
N ASP A 28 -38.31 16.72 20.54
CA ASP A 28 -38.81 17.94 19.95
C ASP A 28 -38.41 19.15 20.79
N THR A 29 -37.55 20.00 20.26
CA THR A 29 -37.00 21.19 20.90
C THR A 29 -38.03 22.28 21.19
N THR A 30 -39.28 22.13 20.76
CA THR A 30 -40.36 23.10 20.96
C THR A 30 -40.99 23.03 22.35
N ALA A 31 -40.74 21.97 23.13
CA ALA A 31 -41.34 21.78 24.47
C ALA A 31 -40.55 22.45 25.63
N PHE A 32 -39.40 23.07 25.37
CA PHE A 32 -38.49 23.61 26.40
C PHE A 32 -38.55 25.13 26.59
N GLN A 33 -39.68 25.78 26.35
CA GLN A 33 -39.77 27.23 26.51
C GLN A 33 -40.13 27.74 27.88
N HIS A 34 -40.34 26.92 28.91
CA HIS A 34 -40.59 27.43 30.28
C HIS A 34 -40.10 26.46 31.36
N ARG A 35 -38.95 26.73 31.94
CA ARG A 35 -38.50 26.72 33.35
C ARG A 35 -37.00 26.43 33.50
N ASP A 36 -36.35 27.30 34.28
CA ASP A 36 -34.99 27.20 34.87
C ASP A 36 -33.77 27.11 33.93
N LYS A 37 -33.23 28.29 33.62
CA LYS A 37 -32.06 28.53 32.74
C LYS A 37 -30.73 27.88 33.18
N HIS A 38 -30.61 27.34 34.38
CA HIS A 38 -29.34 26.79 34.88
C HIS A 38 -29.13 25.31 34.61
N TRP A 39 -30.15 24.52 34.36
CA TRP A 39 -30.02 23.08 34.07
C TRP A 39 -29.89 22.78 32.57
N SER A 40 -30.38 23.65 31.71
CA SER A 40 -30.34 23.45 30.25
C SER A 40 -28.94 23.57 29.66
N LEU A 41 -28.08 24.48 30.19
CA LEU A 41 -26.71 24.64 29.68
C LEU A 41 -25.81 23.45 30.00
N SER A 42 -25.97 22.83 31.18
CA SER A 42 -25.13 21.70 31.58
C SER A 42 -25.45 20.43 30.80
N ILE A 43 -26.71 20.16 30.50
CA ILE A 43 -27.14 19.01 29.68
C ILE A 43 -26.75 19.23 28.21
N PHE A 44 -26.93 20.45 27.68
CA PHE A 44 -26.52 20.79 26.31
C PHE A 44 -25.00 20.73 26.14
N CYS A 45 -24.20 21.19 27.10
CA CYS A 45 -22.76 21.04 27.10
C CYS A 45 -22.33 19.56 27.21
N LEU A 46 -23.02 18.76 28.03
CA LEU A 46 -22.69 17.33 28.17
C LEU A 46 -23.04 16.55 26.88
N CYS A 47 -24.19 16.82 26.27
CA CYS A 47 -24.56 16.24 24.99
C CYS A 47 -23.63 16.69 23.84
N PHE A 48 -23.23 17.98 23.82
CA PHE A 48 -22.31 18.52 22.84
C PHE A 48 -20.86 17.95 23.02
N PHE A 49 -20.46 17.72 24.28
CA PHE A 49 -19.17 17.10 24.61
C PHE A 49 -19.16 15.59 24.30
N LEU A 50 -20.27 14.90 24.55
CA LEU A 50 -20.44 13.49 24.20
C LEU A 50 -20.57 13.30 22.70
N CYS A 51 -21.23 14.19 21.97
CA CYS A 51 -21.31 14.17 20.51
C CYS A 51 -19.94 14.46 19.83
N LYS A 52 -19.13 15.38 20.39
CA LYS A 52 -17.79 15.67 19.86
C LYS A 52 -16.76 14.57 20.13
N ASN A 53 -16.99 13.72 21.13
CA ASN A 53 -16.04 12.66 21.50
C ASN A 53 -16.44 11.27 20.98
N GLN A 54 -17.53 11.13 20.24
CA GLN A 54 -17.76 9.91 19.50
C GLN A 54 -16.83 9.91 18.27
N LYS A 55 -15.62 9.36 18.41
CA LYS A 55 -14.96 8.69 17.31
C LYS A 55 -15.95 7.61 16.87
N LYS A 56 -16.73 7.88 15.78
CA LYS A 56 -17.38 6.78 15.04
C LYS A 56 -16.30 5.71 14.91
N GLU A 57 -16.51 4.53 15.46
CA GLU A 57 -15.74 3.36 15.06
C GLU A 57 -15.99 3.22 13.57
N ARG A 58 -15.09 3.78 12.75
CA ARG A 58 -15.16 3.62 11.31
C ARG A 58 -14.87 2.15 11.05
N ILE A 59 -15.87 1.46 10.53
CA ILE A 59 -15.69 0.10 10.00
C ILE A 59 -14.59 0.23 8.93
N MET A 60 -13.55 -0.58 9.04
CA MET A 60 -12.46 -0.63 8.06
C MET A 60 -13.05 -0.88 6.66
N GLN A 61 -12.72 -0.02 5.70
CA GLN A 61 -13.17 -0.18 4.33
C GLN A 61 -12.46 -1.37 3.69
N ILE A 62 -13.23 -2.20 2.98
CA ILE A 62 -12.71 -3.35 2.23
C ILE A 62 -12.86 -3.02 0.74
N ILE A 63 -11.74 -2.94 0.03
CA ILE A 63 -11.63 -2.64 -1.39
C ILE A 63 -11.38 -3.96 -2.13
N LYS A 64 -12.16 -4.22 -3.23
CA LYS A 64 -12.09 -5.46 -4.02
C LYS A 64 -12.10 -5.22 -5.51
N ASP A 65 -12.65 -4.07 -5.94
CA ASP A 65 -12.63 -3.69 -7.36
C ASP A 65 -11.19 -3.39 -7.77
N TYR A 66 -10.84 -3.72 -9.00
CA TYR A 66 -9.49 -3.59 -9.52
C TYR A 66 -9.48 -3.03 -10.95
N VAL A 67 -8.34 -2.56 -11.35
CA VAL A 67 -8.04 -2.04 -12.68
C VAL A 67 -6.75 -2.69 -13.20
N TYR A 68 -6.37 -2.37 -14.45
CA TYR A 68 -5.15 -2.87 -15.08
C TYR A 68 -4.19 -1.74 -15.48
N ASN A 69 -4.49 -0.51 -15.06
CA ASN A 69 -3.63 0.64 -15.35
C ASN A 69 -3.72 1.68 -14.23
N PHE A 70 -2.65 2.43 -14.05
CA PHE A 70 -2.61 3.68 -13.30
C PHE A 70 -3.01 4.82 -14.22
N SER A 71 -4.13 5.47 -13.95
CA SER A 71 -4.67 6.55 -14.77
C SER A 71 -5.26 7.66 -13.91
N LYS A 72 -4.93 8.91 -14.25
CA LYS A 72 -5.59 10.09 -13.68
C LYS A 72 -7.09 10.18 -13.99
N ASN A 73 -7.53 9.44 -15.00
CA ASN A 73 -8.92 9.38 -15.45
C ASN A 73 -9.71 8.24 -14.80
N SER A 74 -9.05 7.37 -14.03
CA SER A 74 -9.70 6.24 -13.36
C SER A 74 -10.71 6.75 -12.32
N LYS A 75 -11.91 6.17 -12.36
CA LYS A 75 -12.94 6.48 -11.37
C LYS A 75 -12.60 5.78 -10.05
N PRO A 76 -12.49 6.52 -8.93
CA PRO A 76 -12.24 5.91 -7.63
C PRO A 76 -13.36 4.94 -7.24
N VAL A 77 -12.99 3.79 -6.69
CA VAL A 77 -13.92 2.79 -6.14
C VAL A 77 -14.21 3.03 -4.66
N ALA A 78 -13.36 3.80 -3.99
CA ALA A 78 -13.51 4.20 -2.61
C ALA A 78 -12.84 5.56 -2.36
N THR A 79 -13.16 6.17 -1.22
CA THR A 79 -12.53 7.41 -0.74
C THR A 79 -12.08 7.21 0.70
N ALA A 80 -10.90 7.71 1.06
CA ALA A 80 -10.36 7.60 2.40
C ALA A 80 -9.82 8.93 2.93
N GLU A 81 -9.89 9.10 4.25
CA GLU A 81 -9.26 10.22 4.96
C GLU A 81 -7.82 9.86 5.36
N PRO A 82 -6.91 10.82 5.41
CA PRO A 82 -5.60 10.61 6.02
C PRO A 82 -5.74 10.09 7.46
N GLY A 83 -5.00 9.02 7.78
CA GLY A 83 -5.07 8.31 9.06
C GLY A 83 -5.97 7.08 9.07
N GLU A 84 -6.74 6.83 8.01
CA GLU A 84 -7.58 5.63 7.91
C GLU A 84 -6.77 4.38 7.62
N ILE A 85 -7.30 3.25 8.10
CA ILE A 85 -6.83 1.91 7.77
C ILE A 85 -7.77 1.32 6.72
N LEU A 86 -7.17 0.84 5.62
CA LEU A 86 -7.86 0.25 4.48
C LEU A 86 -7.46 -1.21 4.34
N GLN A 87 -8.37 -2.03 3.87
CA GLN A 87 -8.11 -3.41 3.49
C GLN A 87 -8.31 -3.58 1.99
N PHE A 88 -7.31 -4.12 1.31
CA PHE A 88 -7.36 -4.47 -0.10
C PHE A 88 -7.38 -5.99 -0.24
N GLU A 89 -8.35 -6.52 -0.96
CA GLU A 89 -8.40 -7.94 -1.34
C GLU A 89 -7.95 -8.05 -2.80
N THR A 90 -6.81 -8.71 -3.03
CA THR A 90 -6.17 -8.77 -4.35
C THR A 90 -6.31 -10.13 -5.01
N LEU A 91 -6.31 -10.14 -6.32
CA LEU A 91 -6.08 -11.33 -7.13
C LEU A 91 -4.58 -11.57 -7.28
N ASP A 92 -4.18 -12.77 -7.80
CA ASP A 92 -2.81 -12.97 -8.29
C ASP A 92 -2.58 -12.21 -9.60
N CYS A 93 -1.34 -12.08 -10.06
CA CYS A 93 -0.97 -11.36 -11.28
C CYS A 93 -1.66 -11.91 -12.54
N PHE A 94 -2.12 -13.16 -12.51
CA PHE A 94 -2.86 -13.81 -13.61
C PHE A 94 -4.37 -13.66 -13.47
N SER A 95 -4.89 -12.79 -12.60
CA SER A 95 -6.32 -12.65 -12.28
C SER A 95 -6.96 -13.98 -11.83
N ASN A 96 -6.21 -14.79 -11.09
CA ASN A 96 -6.58 -16.14 -10.63
C ASN A 96 -6.97 -17.11 -11.76
N ARG A 97 -6.43 -16.94 -12.97
CA ARG A 97 -6.80 -17.78 -14.14
C ARG A 97 -5.99 -19.08 -14.25
N LEU A 98 -4.77 -19.15 -13.71
CA LEU A 98 -3.97 -20.36 -13.67
C LEU A 98 -4.42 -21.27 -12.52
N LYS A 99 -5.42 -22.10 -12.76
CA LYS A 99 -6.07 -22.92 -11.72
C LYS A 99 -5.30 -24.19 -11.38
N THR A 100 -4.56 -24.74 -12.35
CA THR A 100 -3.83 -26.01 -12.22
C THR A 100 -2.48 -25.90 -12.93
N GLU A 101 -1.55 -26.80 -12.61
CA GLU A 101 -0.27 -26.91 -13.31
C GLU A 101 -0.36 -27.26 -14.80
N LYS A 102 -1.55 -27.65 -15.27
CA LYS A 102 -1.81 -27.91 -16.72
C LYS A 102 -2.12 -26.63 -17.47
N ASN A 103 -2.50 -25.55 -16.80
CA ASN A 103 -2.76 -24.26 -17.42
C ASN A 103 -1.41 -23.55 -17.65
N LEU A 104 -1.03 -23.36 -18.88
CA LEU A 104 0.19 -22.62 -19.21
C LEU A 104 -0.12 -21.13 -19.45
N ILE A 105 0.79 -20.26 -19.07
CA ILE A 105 0.64 -18.81 -19.28
C ILE A 105 0.48 -18.48 -20.78
N THR A 106 1.15 -19.21 -21.65
CA THR A 106 1.09 -19.06 -23.10
C THR A 106 -0.29 -19.45 -23.71
N GLU A 107 -1.12 -20.21 -22.98
CA GLU A 107 -2.47 -20.59 -23.40
C GLU A 107 -3.52 -19.57 -22.93
N LEU A 108 -3.18 -18.73 -21.96
CA LEU A 108 -4.02 -17.60 -21.61
C LEU A 108 -3.86 -16.56 -22.71
N ALA A 109 -4.96 -15.91 -23.13
CA ALA A 109 -4.87 -14.65 -23.87
C ALA A 109 -4.34 -13.58 -22.90
N TYR A 110 -3.11 -13.78 -22.45
CA TYR A 110 -2.40 -12.95 -21.51
C TYR A 110 -1.57 -11.93 -22.27
N SER A 111 -1.79 -10.68 -22.00
CA SER A 111 -0.96 -9.58 -22.46
C SER A 111 -0.66 -8.69 -21.26
N TYR A 112 0.38 -7.88 -21.35
CA TYR A 112 0.67 -6.91 -20.31
C TYR A 112 -0.52 -5.97 -20.00
N ASP A 113 -1.43 -5.73 -20.97
CA ASP A 113 -2.64 -4.92 -20.77
C ASP A 113 -3.62 -5.49 -19.75
N VAL A 114 -3.52 -6.78 -19.43
CA VAL A 114 -4.38 -7.47 -18.46
C VAL A 114 -3.57 -8.26 -17.43
N ALA A 115 -2.30 -7.86 -17.24
CA ALA A 115 -1.42 -8.34 -16.19
C ALA A 115 -1.61 -7.54 -14.90
N ASN A 116 -1.32 -8.18 -13.77
CA ASN A 116 -1.15 -7.55 -12.47
C ASN A 116 -2.36 -6.69 -12.05
N PRO A 117 -3.59 -7.25 -11.98
CA PRO A 117 -4.75 -6.47 -11.56
C PRO A 117 -4.49 -5.79 -10.21
N ALA A 118 -4.53 -4.45 -10.19
CA ALA A 118 -4.32 -3.67 -9.00
C ALA A 118 -5.67 -3.25 -8.39
N THR A 119 -5.90 -3.66 -7.15
CA THR A 119 -7.11 -3.33 -6.39
C THR A 119 -7.13 -1.85 -6.03
N GLY A 120 -8.22 -1.19 -6.33
CA GLY A 120 -8.38 0.27 -6.27
C GLY A 120 -9.01 0.81 -7.56
N PRO A 121 -8.80 2.13 -7.88
CA PRO A 121 -8.08 3.11 -7.09
C PRO A 121 -8.89 3.71 -5.94
N VAL A 122 -8.20 4.11 -4.89
CA VAL A 122 -8.78 4.81 -3.73
C VAL A 122 -8.39 6.28 -3.77
N TYR A 123 -9.40 7.15 -3.70
CA TYR A 123 -9.19 8.60 -3.61
C TYR A 123 -8.87 8.99 -2.16
N ILE A 124 -7.74 9.63 -1.93
CA ILE A 124 -7.32 10.11 -0.61
C ILE A 124 -7.71 11.59 -0.47
N ASN A 125 -8.64 11.87 0.44
CA ASN A 125 -9.12 13.23 0.66
C ASN A 125 -7.99 14.18 1.07
N GLY A 126 -7.95 15.34 0.41
CA GLY A 126 -6.94 16.37 0.66
C GLY A 126 -5.56 16.08 0.09
N ALA A 127 -5.36 14.97 -0.64
CA ALA A 127 -4.13 14.77 -1.41
C ALA A 127 -4.15 15.65 -2.66
N GLU A 128 -3.13 16.48 -2.84
CA GLU A 128 -2.97 17.43 -3.94
C GLU A 128 -1.60 17.25 -4.60
N PRO A 129 -1.44 17.59 -5.89
CA PRO A 129 -0.13 17.56 -6.54
C PRO A 129 0.94 18.33 -5.76
N GLY A 130 2.10 17.70 -5.55
CA GLY A 130 3.19 18.21 -4.72
C GLY A 130 3.18 17.77 -3.27
N ASP A 131 2.18 16.98 -2.87
CA ASP A 131 2.19 16.27 -1.59
C ASP A 131 2.89 14.92 -1.72
N VAL A 132 3.07 14.25 -0.60
CA VAL A 132 3.51 12.85 -0.52
C VAL A 132 2.43 12.01 0.15
N LEU A 133 1.96 10.98 -0.54
CA LEU A 133 1.14 9.94 0.05
C LEU A 133 2.05 8.96 0.80
N VAL A 134 1.74 8.74 2.06
CA VAL A 134 2.45 7.79 2.93
C VAL A 134 1.58 6.58 3.15
N VAL A 135 2.11 5.40 2.89
CA VAL A 135 1.42 4.11 3.05
C VAL A 135 2.20 3.23 4.02
N ASP A 136 1.68 3.09 5.25
CA ASP A 136 2.19 2.13 6.24
C ASP A 136 1.61 0.75 5.95
N ILE A 137 2.44 -0.26 5.68
CA ILE A 137 2.00 -1.63 5.43
C ILE A 137 1.87 -2.37 6.76
N LEU A 138 0.63 -2.57 7.19
CA LEU A 138 0.32 -3.12 8.51
C LEU A 138 0.30 -4.65 8.51
N ASP A 139 -0.24 -5.26 7.44
CA ASP A 139 -0.30 -6.71 7.31
C ASP A 139 -0.46 -7.13 5.85
N VAL A 140 0.07 -8.31 5.50
CA VAL A 140 -0.10 -8.96 4.20
C VAL A 140 -0.38 -10.43 4.47
N LYS A 141 -1.64 -10.84 4.27
CA LYS A 141 -2.08 -12.23 4.45
C LYS A 141 -2.33 -12.86 3.10
N VAL A 142 -1.60 -13.90 2.80
CA VAL A 142 -1.70 -14.63 1.53
C VAL A 142 -2.63 -15.83 1.64
N ALA A 143 -3.12 -16.31 0.49
CA ALA A 143 -3.89 -17.54 0.38
C ALA A 143 -3.04 -18.80 0.68
N ASP A 144 -3.66 -19.99 0.68
CA ASP A 144 -2.99 -21.25 0.99
C ASP A 144 -2.28 -21.88 -0.20
N GLU A 145 -2.41 -21.28 -1.39
CA GLU A 145 -1.78 -21.77 -2.61
C GLU A 145 -1.46 -20.59 -3.54
N GLY A 146 -0.20 -20.53 -3.99
CA GLY A 146 0.28 -19.60 -5.01
C GLY A 146 0.68 -20.30 -6.30
N THR A 147 1.12 -19.51 -7.26
CA THR A 147 1.52 -19.95 -8.60
C THR A 147 2.86 -19.36 -8.94
N ILE A 148 3.75 -20.16 -9.54
CA ILE A 148 4.96 -19.67 -10.21
C ILE A 148 4.97 -20.21 -11.62
N THR A 149 5.42 -19.43 -12.61
CA THR A 149 5.46 -19.87 -13.99
C THR A 149 6.72 -19.38 -14.69
N THR A 150 7.12 -20.10 -15.73
CA THR A 150 8.06 -19.67 -16.76
C THR A 150 7.28 -19.47 -18.05
N ASP A 151 7.59 -18.45 -18.80
CA ASP A 151 6.85 -18.07 -20.03
C ASP A 151 7.62 -18.36 -21.33
N GLY A 152 8.91 -18.72 -21.22
CA GLY A 152 9.79 -19.00 -22.36
C GLY A 152 10.34 -17.76 -23.05
N VAL A 153 10.16 -16.54 -22.47
CA VAL A 153 10.66 -15.29 -23.04
C VAL A 153 11.31 -14.37 -22.00
N CYS A 154 10.94 -14.48 -20.73
CA CYS A 154 11.49 -13.67 -19.65
C CYS A 154 12.62 -14.35 -18.88
N GLY A 155 13.58 -13.51 -18.44
CA GLY A 155 14.70 -13.92 -17.59
C GLY A 155 15.91 -14.44 -18.32
N PRO A 156 17.09 -14.43 -17.69
CA PRO A 156 18.36 -14.75 -18.34
C PRO A 156 18.53 -16.23 -18.73
N LEU A 157 17.63 -17.11 -18.31
CA LEU A 157 17.64 -18.55 -18.60
C LEU A 157 16.38 -19.00 -19.36
N PHE A 158 15.69 -18.09 -20.04
CA PHE A 158 14.46 -18.41 -20.75
C PHE A 158 14.66 -19.51 -21.82
N ASP A 159 15.78 -19.49 -22.51
CA ASP A 159 16.17 -20.45 -23.55
C ASP A 159 16.74 -21.78 -23.01
N HIS A 160 16.94 -21.88 -21.69
CA HIS A 160 17.34 -23.07 -20.96
C HIS A 160 16.21 -23.69 -20.13
N SER A 161 14.99 -23.17 -20.24
CA SER A 161 13.83 -23.59 -19.48
C SER A 161 12.64 -23.90 -20.40
N GLU A 162 11.75 -24.77 -19.93
CA GLU A 162 10.47 -25.03 -20.57
C GLU A 162 9.41 -24.11 -20.00
N VAL A 163 8.36 -23.78 -20.77
CA VAL A 163 7.16 -23.13 -20.24
C VAL A 163 6.48 -24.09 -19.26
N ARG A 164 6.33 -23.65 -18.03
CA ARG A 164 5.80 -24.48 -16.96
C ARG A 164 5.06 -23.65 -15.92
N THR A 165 3.97 -24.19 -15.42
CA THR A 165 3.25 -23.67 -14.27
C THR A 165 3.40 -24.63 -13.09
N LYS A 166 3.69 -24.09 -11.90
CA LYS A 166 3.67 -24.83 -10.65
C LYS A 166 2.71 -24.19 -9.66
N LYS A 167 1.95 -25.05 -8.98
CA LYS A 167 1.13 -24.64 -7.83
C LYS A 167 1.91 -24.91 -6.55
N ILE A 168 2.11 -23.88 -5.76
CA ILE A 168 2.92 -23.89 -4.53
C ILE A 168 1.99 -23.79 -3.33
N LYS A 169 1.95 -24.84 -2.54
CA LYS A 169 1.20 -24.85 -1.27
C LYS A 169 1.89 -24.02 -0.22
N ILE A 170 1.10 -23.23 0.49
CA ILE A 170 1.54 -22.46 1.66
C ILE A 170 0.89 -23.08 2.89
N ASP A 171 1.70 -23.54 3.80
CA ASP A 171 1.26 -24.16 5.06
C ASP A 171 2.05 -23.59 6.23
N ASN A 172 1.34 -23.05 7.24
CA ASN A 172 1.93 -22.48 8.45
C ASN A 172 3.10 -21.51 8.21
N GLY A 173 3.00 -20.68 7.13
CA GLY A 173 4.04 -19.71 6.79
C GLY A 173 5.23 -20.29 6.03
N PHE A 174 5.10 -21.50 5.46
CA PHE A 174 6.12 -22.14 4.64
C PHE A 174 5.56 -22.50 3.28
N ALA A 175 6.35 -22.25 2.24
CA ALA A 175 6.13 -22.75 0.88
C ALA A 175 6.80 -24.12 0.71
N ASP A 176 6.17 -25.00 -0.07
CA ASP A 176 6.73 -26.30 -0.45
C ASP A 176 7.03 -26.33 -1.95
N PHE A 177 8.30 -26.30 -2.31
CA PHE A 177 8.77 -26.38 -3.69
C PHE A 177 9.52 -27.71 -3.91
N ASN A 178 8.86 -28.68 -4.55
CA ASN A 178 9.43 -30.02 -4.82
C ASN A 178 9.91 -30.74 -3.53
N GLY A 179 9.21 -30.57 -2.41
CA GLY A 179 9.58 -31.17 -1.13
C GLY A 179 10.60 -30.35 -0.32
N VAL A 180 11.09 -29.26 -0.86
CA VAL A 180 11.93 -28.29 -0.13
C VAL A 180 11.03 -27.23 0.49
N LYS A 181 11.02 -27.17 1.83
CA LYS A 181 10.24 -26.18 2.58
C LYS A 181 11.11 -24.99 2.98
N PHE A 182 10.60 -23.79 2.72
CA PHE A 182 11.24 -22.53 3.14
C PHE A 182 10.18 -21.54 3.63
N PRO A 183 10.53 -20.65 4.56
CA PRO A 183 9.60 -19.65 5.06
C PRO A 183 9.20 -18.67 3.94
N ILE A 184 7.94 -18.26 3.94
CA ILE A 184 7.48 -17.18 3.07
C ILE A 184 7.81 -15.81 3.70
N ASP A 185 7.92 -14.80 2.83
CA ASP A 185 8.10 -13.39 3.22
C ASP A 185 7.21 -12.52 2.30
N PRO A 186 5.88 -12.47 2.58
CA PRO A 186 4.91 -11.84 1.69
C PRO A 186 5.21 -10.37 1.43
N MET A 187 5.17 -9.97 0.16
CA MET A 187 5.45 -8.63 -0.32
C MET A 187 4.45 -8.19 -1.39
N ILE A 188 4.37 -6.88 -1.64
CA ILE A 188 3.49 -6.26 -2.62
C ILE A 188 4.34 -5.86 -3.83
N GLY A 189 4.11 -6.47 -4.99
CA GLY A 189 4.82 -6.18 -6.23
C GLY A 189 4.34 -4.87 -6.85
N VAL A 190 3.03 -4.75 -7.06
CA VAL A 190 2.40 -3.55 -7.62
C VAL A 190 1.79 -2.69 -6.53
N ILE A 191 2.28 -1.46 -6.40
CA ILE A 191 1.67 -0.43 -5.56
C ILE A 191 2.06 0.96 -6.06
N GLY A 192 1.10 1.88 -6.18
CA GLY A 192 1.39 3.22 -6.67
C GLY A 192 0.21 4.17 -6.67
N THR A 193 0.46 5.36 -7.21
CA THR A 193 -0.49 6.46 -7.40
C THR A 193 -0.66 6.76 -8.88
N ALA A 194 -1.72 7.48 -9.26
CA ALA A 194 -1.89 7.83 -10.67
C ALA A 194 -0.84 8.85 -11.15
N PRO A 195 -0.26 8.66 -12.35
CA PRO A 195 0.59 9.66 -12.99
C PRO A 195 -0.23 10.87 -13.49
N ASP A 196 0.44 12.01 -13.68
CA ASP A 196 -0.15 13.21 -14.30
C ASP A 196 -0.12 13.17 -15.84
N GLY A 197 0.66 12.25 -16.40
CA GLY A 197 0.86 12.03 -17.83
C GLY A 197 -0.13 11.06 -18.46
N GLU A 198 0.40 10.21 -19.32
CA GLU A 198 -0.31 9.09 -19.94
C GLU A 198 -0.57 7.96 -18.93
N ASP A 199 -1.55 7.14 -19.26
CA ASP A 199 -1.87 5.95 -18.47
C ASP A 199 -0.70 4.96 -18.51
N VAL A 200 -0.41 4.34 -17.36
CA VAL A 200 0.65 3.31 -17.25
C VAL A 200 0.01 1.99 -16.86
N ILE A 201 0.28 0.95 -17.65
CA ILE A 201 -0.21 -0.41 -17.39
C ILE A 201 0.36 -0.92 -16.07
N ASP A 202 -0.43 -1.66 -15.28
CA ASP A 202 -0.04 -2.14 -13.95
C ASP A 202 1.23 -3.03 -13.96
N GLY A 203 1.56 -3.65 -15.09
CA GLY A 203 2.79 -4.43 -15.27
C GLY A 203 4.08 -3.60 -15.41
N TYR A 204 4.02 -2.26 -15.41
CA TYR A 204 5.20 -1.41 -15.59
C TYR A 204 5.50 -0.58 -14.34
N PRO A 205 6.78 -0.49 -13.93
CA PRO A 205 7.21 0.45 -12.89
C PRO A 205 7.38 1.85 -13.46
N GLY A 206 7.35 2.85 -12.58
CA GLY A 206 7.59 4.24 -12.92
C GLY A 206 7.81 5.12 -11.69
N ASN A 207 7.89 6.43 -11.93
CA ASN A 207 8.02 7.38 -10.84
C ASN A 207 6.71 7.60 -10.05
N HIS A 208 5.65 6.91 -10.43
CA HIS A 208 4.37 6.81 -9.74
C HIS A 208 4.30 5.57 -8.81
N GLY A 209 5.27 4.69 -8.85
CA GLY A 209 5.27 3.35 -8.27
C GLY A 209 5.04 2.29 -9.35
N GLY A 210 3.90 1.62 -9.31
CA GLY A 210 3.54 0.53 -10.24
C GLY A 210 4.23 -0.77 -9.88
N ASN A 211 4.65 -1.53 -10.88
CA ASN A 211 5.31 -2.83 -10.74
C ASN A 211 6.75 -2.70 -10.24
N MET A 212 6.91 -2.42 -8.96
CA MET A 212 8.24 -2.19 -8.37
C MET A 212 8.96 -3.46 -7.96
N ASP A 213 8.24 -4.53 -7.71
CA ASP A 213 8.75 -5.84 -7.28
C ASP A 213 9.89 -5.78 -6.26
N SER A 214 9.67 -4.92 -5.28
CA SER A 214 10.62 -4.75 -4.19
C SER A 214 10.23 -5.62 -3.00
N LYS A 215 11.00 -6.66 -2.72
CA LYS A 215 10.75 -7.54 -1.56
C LYS A 215 10.79 -6.81 -0.20
N LEU A 216 11.15 -5.52 -0.18
CA LEU A 216 11.10 -4.68 1.01
C LEU A 216 9.73 -4.02 1.22
N ILE A 217 8.84 -4.05 0.21
CA ILE A 217 7.48 -3.51 0.32
C ILE A 217 6.57 -4.57 0.95
N LYS A 218 6.68 -4.72 2.26
CA LYS A 218 6.06 -5.77 3.04
C LYS A 218 5.61 -5.28 4.42
N LYS A 219 5.00 -6.14 5.20
CA LYS A 219 4.58 -5.83 6.58
C LYS A 219 5.68 -5.15 7.39
N GLY A 220 5.34 -4.00 7.97
CA GLY A 220 6.25 -3.18 8.77
C GLY A 220 7.06 -2.15 7.97
N ALA A 221 7.02 -2.19 6.65
CA ALA A 221 7.57 -1.14 5.82
C ALA A 221 6.58 0.03 5.67
N ARG A 222 7.12 1.18 5.30
CA ARG A 222 6.38 2.37 4.89
C ARG A 222 6.84 2.77 3.50
N VAL A 223 5.90 3.13 2.63
CA VAL A 223 6.20 3.59 1.28
C VAL A 223 5.68 5.00 1.10
N TYR A 224 6.49 5.85 0.50
CA TYR A 224 6.19 7.23 0.17
C TYR A 224 6.04 7.36 -1.33
N PHE A 225 4.93 7.94 -1.76
CA PHE A 225 4.64 8.17 -3.18
C PHE A 225 4.47 9.64 -3.47
N PRO A 226 5.05 10.16 -4.56
CA PRO A 226 4.73 11.50 -5.02
C PRO A 226 3.26 11.57 -5.43
N VAL A 227 2.52 12.56 -4.94
CA VAL A 227 1.16 12.86 -5.40
C VAL A 227 1.26 13.76 -6.63
N ARG A 228 0.71 13.31 -7.76
CA ARG A 228 0.75 14.03 -9.04
C ARG A 228 -0.63 14.48 -9.50
N VAL A 229 -1.68 13.88 -8.96
CA VAL A 229 -3.09 14.19 -9.26
C VAL A 229 -3.90 14.28 -7.97
N ASP A 230 -5.01 15.00 -8.02
CA ASP A 230 -5.91 15.12 -6.88
C ASP A 230 -6.35 13.73 -6.40
N GLY A 231 -6.29 13.53 -5.09
CA GLY A 231 -6.65 12.26 -4.45
C GLY A 231 -5.63 11.15 -4.60
N ALA A 232 -4.48 11.37 -5.25
CA ALA A 232 -3.41 10.40 -5.48
C ALA A 232 -3.84 9.13 -6.24
N LEU A 233 -5.05 8.63 -6.04
CA LEU A 233 -5.63 7.43 -6.66
C LEU A 233 -4.78 6.17 -6.37
N LEU A 234 -4.68 5.81 -5.09
CA LEU A 234 -3.90 4.67 -4.62
C LEU A 234 -4.50 3.35 -5.07
N GLN A 235 -3.68 2.48 -5.65
CA GLN A 235 -4.03 1.09 -5.96
C GLN A 235 -2.86 0.16 -5.70
N MET A 236 -3.15 -1.14 -5.47
CA MET A 236 -2.14 -2.15 -5.20
C MET A 236 -2.61 -3.57 -5.54
N GLY A 237 -1.68 -4.45 -5.87
CA GLY A 237 -1.94 -5.84 -6.23
C GLY A 237 -0.64 -6.62 -6.35
N ASP A 238 -0.68 -7.71 -7.13
CA ASP A 238 0.51 -8.47 -7.48
C ASP A 238 1.33 -8.87 -6.25
N VAL A 239 0.69 -9.61 -5.35
CA VAL A 239 1.31 -10.04 -4.10
C VAL A 239 2.07 -11.33 -4.33
N HIS A 240 3.31 -11.38 -3.86
CA HIS A 240 4.10 -12.61 -3.85
C HIS A 240 4.19 -13.17 -2.43
N ALA A 241 3.96 -14.48 -2.27
CA ALA A 241 4.21 -15.14 -1.00
C ALA A 241 5.68 -15.06 -0.60
N THR A 242 6.57 -15.08 -1.59
CA THR A 242 8.01 -14.76 -1.49
C THR A 242 8.59 -14.56 -2.89
N MET A 243 9.65 -13.78 -2.96
CA MET A 243 10.40 -13.49 -4.19
C MET A 243 11.87 -13.24 -3.85
N GLY A 244 12.78 -13.73 -4.67
CA GLY A 244 14.19 -13.31 -4.64
C GLY A 244 14.37 -11.98 -5.35
N ASP A 245 15.40 -11.21 -4.98
CA ASP A 245 15.81 -10.05 -5.77
C ASP A 245 16.07 -10.45 -7.22
N ALA A 246 15.74 -9.56 -8.13
CA ALA A 246 15.74 -9.71 -9.58
C ALA A 246 14.51 -10.42 -10.19
N GLU A 247 13.70 -11.15 -9.40
CA GLU A 247 12.54 -11.87 -9.93
C GLU A 247 12.87 -12.65 -11.21
N LEU A 248 13.84 -13.53 -11.09
CA LEU A 248 14.70 -14.01 -12.18
C LEU A 248 13.96 -14.59 -13.40
N CYS A 249 12.83 -15.27 -13.19
CA CYS A 249 12.03 -15.87 -14.28
C CYS A 249 10.74 -15.05 -14.59
N GLY A 250 10.63 -13.83 -14.11
CA GLY A 250 9.50 -12.94 -14.35
C GLY A 250 8.26 -13.20 -13.48
N THR A 251 8.39 -14.05 -12.46
CA THR A 251 7.36 -14.25 -11.43
C THR A 251 7.99 -14.59 -10.09
N GLY A 252 7.36 -14.10 -9.00
CA GLY A 252 7.53 -14.62 -7.66
C GLY A 252 6.67 -15.87 -7.42
N ILE A 253 6.28 -16.16 -6.18
CA ILE A 253 5.15 -17.04 -5.90
C ILE A 253 3.92 -16.16 -5.87
N GLU A 254 3.26 -16.03 -7.00
CA GLU A 254 2.08 -15.20 -7.24
C GLU A 254 0.89 -15.72 -6.45
N ILE A 255 0.23 -14.86 -5.69
CA ILE A 255 -0.76 -15.33 -4.73
C ILE A 255 -1.82 -14.26 -4.42
N PRO A 256 -3.11 -14.63 -4.37
CA PRO A 256 -4.13 -13.72 -3.85
C PRO A 256 -3.86 -13.38 -2.38
N ALA A 257 -4.17 -12.14 -2.00
CA ALA A 257 -3.89 -11.68 -0.64
C ALA A 257 -4.95 -10.72 -0.08
N VAL A 258 -4.85 -10.52 1.22
CA VAL A 258 -5.53 -9.47 1.98
C VAL A 258 -4.45 -8.57 2.57
N ILE A 259 -4.41 -7.33 2.11
CA ILE A 259 -3.44 -6.32 2.51
C ILE A 259 -4.13 -5.30 3.42
N GLN A 260 -3.52 -4.97 4.55
CA GLN A 260 -3.97 -3.88 5.39
C GLN A 260 -2.91 -2.77 5.41
N VAL A 261 -3.36 -1.55 5.10
CA VAL A 261 -2.48 -0.37 5.10
C VAL A 261 -3.13 0.78 5.86
N LYS A 262 -2.29 1.67 6.38
CA LYS A 262 -2.73 2.97 6.87
C LYS A 262 -2.19 4.04 5.94
N VAL A 263 -3.06 4.96 5.50
CA VAL A 263 -2.67 6.07 4.62
C VAL A 263 -2.53 7.36 5.42
N SER A 264 -1.57 8.20 5.02
CA SER A 264 -1.42 9.56 5.56
C SER A 264 -0.78 10.48 4.51
N LEU A 265 -0.74 11.78 4.77
CA LEU A 265 -0.20 12.77 3.83
C LEU A 265 0.88 13.61 4.50
N ILE A 266 1.92 13.92 3.73
CA ILE A 266 2.87 15.00 4.00
C ILE A 266 2.62 16.08 2.96
N LYS A 267 2.28 17.28 3.43
CA LYS A 267 1.92 18.40 2.55
C LYS A 267 3.17 19.13 2.07
N ASN A 268 3.15 19.52 0.78
CA ASN A 268 4.16 20.39 0.18
C ASN A 268 5.60 19.85 0.36
N PHE A 269 5.81 18.58 0.04
CA PHE A 269 7.13 17.96 0.06
C PHE A 269 7.46 17.41 -1.33
N GLU A 270 8.53 17.91 -1.93
CA GLU A 270 8.99 17.44 -3.24
C GLU A 270 9.53 16.02 -3.15
N LEU A 271 8.90 15.09 -3.87
CA LEU A 271 9.35 13.72 -4.04
C LEU A 271 9.23 13.35 -5.52
N ASN A 272 10.31 12.81 -6.08
CA ASN A 272 10.35 12.49 -7.52
C ASN A 272 10.18 11.00 -7.81
N TRP A 273 10.61 10.14 -6.91
CA TRP A 273 10.55 8.70 -6.98
C TRP A 273 9.97 8.10 -5.71
N PRO A 274 9.30 6.93 -5.76
CA PRO A 274 8.86 6.24 -4.55
C PRO A 274 10.03 5.91 -3.62
N VAL A 275 9.80 6.06 -2.33
CA VAL A 275 10.79 5.73 -1.30
C VAL A 275 10.21 4.69 -0.36
N THR A 276 10.93 3.60 -0.15
CA THR A 276 10.61 2.59 0.88
C THR A 276 11.42 2.86 2.13
N GLU A 277 10.75 2.93 3.26
CA GLU A 277 11.35 3.04 4.59
C GLU A 277 11.19 1.71 5.33
N THR A 278 12.31 1.12 5.72
CA THR A 278 12.36 -0.03 6.62
C THR A 278 12.68 0.42 8.06
N ALA A 279 12.82 -0.52 8.98
CA ALA A 279 13.18 -0.21 10.36
C ALA A 279 14.53 0.53 10.46
N ASP A 280 15.46 0.22 9.55
CA ASP A 280 16.87 0.61 9.63
C ASP A 280 17.39 1.40 8.43
N ARG A 281 16.67 1.46 7.31
CA ARG A 281 17.13 2.10 6.06
C ARG A 281 16.03 2.84 5.32
N TRP A 282 16.46 3.72 4.41
CA TRP A 282 15.67 4.39 3.39
C TRP A 282 16.13 3.91 2.02
N TYR A 283 15.18 3.63 1.11
CA TYR A 283 15.48 3.16 -0.24
C TYR A 283 14.68 3.95 -1.27
N VAL A 284 15.35 4.62 -2.18
CA VAL A 284 14.73 5.18 -3.38
C VAL A 284 14.55 4.06 -4.40
N ASN A 285 13.32 3.85 -4.88
CA ASN A 285 13.03 2.92 -5.96
C ASN A 285 12.98 3.69 -7.27
N ALA A 286 13.82 3.32 -8.23
CA ALA A 286 13.83 3.97 -9.54
C ALA A 286 14.05 2.96 -10.66
N CYS A 287 13.49 3.27 -11.82
CA CYS A 287 13.57 2.43 -13.00
C CYS A 287 14.07 3.20 -14.22
N ALA A 288 14.58 2.45 -15.19
CA ALA A 288 14.91 2.91 -16.53
C ALA A 288 15.09 1.72 -17.46
N HIS A 289 15.35 1.96 -18.76
CA HIS A 289 15.60 0.89 -19.71
C HIS A 289 16.91 0.12 -19.46
N ASN A 290 17.85 0.72 -18.73
CA ASN A 290 19.13 0.10 -18.39
C ASN A 290 19.56 0.44 -16.97
N PHE A 291 20.53 -0.32 -16.47
CA PHE A 291 21.06 -0.17 -15.10
C PHE A 291 21.64 1.21 -14.83
N ASP A 292 22.42 1.76 -15.76
CA ASP A 292 23.14 3.03 -15.55
C ASP A 292 22.18 4.20 -15.37
N GLU A 293 21.12 4.25 -16.17
CA GLU A 293 20.07 5.25 -16.07
C GLU A 293 19.24 5.08 -14.81
N ALA A 294 18.83 3.84 -14.48
CA ALA A 294 18.08 3.55 -13.25
C ALA A 294 18.88 3.95 -12.01
N LEU A 295 20.16 3.60 -11.96
CA LEU A 295 21.08 3.97 -10.87
C LEU A 295 21.23 5.50 -10.77
N LYS A 296 21.36 6.19 -11.91
CA LYS A 296 21.45 7.65 -11.92
C LYS A 296 20.19 8.30 -11.36
N ASN A 297 19.01 7.83 -11.77
CA ASN A 297 17.72 8.33 -11.27
C ASN A 297 17.61 8.17 -9.75
N ALA A 298 17.91 6.96 -9.24
CA ALA A 298 17.89 6.68 -7.80
C ALA A 298 18.92 7.52 -7.03
N SER A 299 20.12 7.69 -7.62
CA SER A 299 21.22 8.45 -6.98
C SER A 299 20.88 9.93 -6.83
N LEU A 300 20.34 10.55 -7.88
CA LEU A 300 19.94 11.95 -7.85
C LEU A 300 18.88 12.22 -6.78
N GLU A 301 17.87 11.36 -6.68
CA GLU A 301 16.83 11.53 -5.68
C GLU A 301 17.36 11.26 -4.26
N LEU A 302 18.13 10.19 -4.04
CA LEU A 302 18.69 9.90 -2.72
C LEU A 302 19.65 11.02 -2.27
N GLN A 303 20.50 11.53 -3.16
CA GLN A 303 21.38 12.66 -2.89
C GLN A 303 20.58 13.89 -2.43
N ARG A 304 19.56 14.27 -3.18
CA ARG A 304 18.69 15.40 -2.87
C ARG A 304 18.05 15.26 -1.49
N LEU A 305 17.53 14.07 -1.16
CA LEU A 305 16.90 13.79 0.13
C LEU A 305 17.90 13.87 1.29
N ILE A 306 19.12 13.34 1.11
CA ILE A 306 20.19 13.43 2.12
C ILE A 306 20.63 14.88 2.31
N MET A 307 20.83 15.64 1.23
CA MET A 307 21.17 17.06 1.30
C MET A 307 20.13 17.86 2.08
N ASN A 308 18.86 17.61 1.82
CA ASN A 308 17.75 18.26 2.54
C ASN A 308 17.77 17.92 4.05
N ALA A 309 18.10 16.69 4.40
CA ALA A 309 18.13 16.24 5.81
C ALA A 309 19.37 16.73 6.58
N THR A 310 20.51 16.89 5.90
CA THR A 310 21.82 17.16 6.53
C THR A 310 22.29 18.61 6.34
N GLY A 311 21.91 19.24 5.23
CA GLY A 311 22.45 20.53 4.80
C GLY A 311 23.85 20.42 4.16
N TRP A 312 24.31 19.21 3.83
CA TRP A 312 25.58 18.99 3.14
C TRP A 312 25.50 19.44 1.68
N ASP A 313 26.66 19.69 1.08
CA ASP A 313 26.74 19.95 -0.34
C ASP A 313 26.68 18.64 -1.17
N GLU A 314 26.62 18.79 -2.47
CA GLU A 314 26.50 17.66 -3.41
C GLU A 314 27.70 16.71 -3.32
N THR A 315 28.91 17.24 -3.15
CA THR A 315 30.16 16.47 -3.15
C THR A 315 30.28 15.62 -1.89
N ASP A 316 30.07 16.24 -0.71
CA ASP A 316 30.11 15.53 0.56
C ASP A 316 29.02 14.45 0.63
N THR A 317 27.81 14.78 0.15
CA THR A 317 26.73 13.82 0.07
C THR A 317 27.05 12.64 -0.86
N TYR A 318 27.63 12.91 -2.03
CA TYR A 318 28.01 11.86 -2.97
C TYR A 318 29.10 10.94 -2.41
N MET A 319 30.11 11.51 -1.73
CA MET A 319 31.13 10.72 -1.03
C MET A 319 30.53 9.86 0.09
N TYR A 320 29.60 10.42 0.88
CA TYR A 320 28.88 9.67 1.90
C TYR A 320 28.07 8.50 1.30
N MET A 321 27.33 8.75 0.22
CA MET A 321 26.58 7.69 -0.48
C MET A 321 27.51 6.57 -0.93
N SER A 322 28.71 6.88 -1.41
CA SER A 322 29.69 5.88 -1.84
C SER A 322 30.17 4.95 -0.73
N VAL A 323 30.14 5.39 0.52
CA VAL A 323 30.64 4.61 1.67
C VAL A 323 29.55 3.99 2.56
N GLN A 324 28.29 4.45 2.43
CA GLN A 324 27.19 4.03 3.31
C GLN A 324 25.94 3.53 2.57
N SER A 325 25.83 3.80 1.28
CA SER A 325 24.63 3.43 0.53
C SER A 325 24.85 2.21 -0.34
N ASP A 326 23.83 1.35 -0.45
CA ASP A 326 23.87 0.10 -1.19
C ASP A 326 22.87 0.12 -2.33
N VAL A 327 23.28 -0.37 -3.52
CA VAL A 327 22.40 -0.61 -4.67
C VAL A 327 21.95 -2.06 -4.65
N GLU A 328 20.65 -2.25 -4.74
CA GLU A 328 20.02 -3.57 -4.77
C GLU A 328 19.03 -3.64 -5.94
N ILE A 329 18.92 -4.79 -6.57
CA ILE A 329 18.02 -5.01 -7.68
C ILE A 329 16.64 -5.43 -7.15
N ASN A 330 15.58 -4.83 -7.66
CA ASN A 330 14.22 -5.28 -7.40
C ASN A 330 13.83 -6.34 -8.43
N GLN A 331 13.63 -5.92 -9.68
CA GLN A 331 13.30 -6.78 -10.83
C GLN A 331 14.34 -6.58 -11.93
N ALA A 332 14.84 -7.68 -12.49
CA ALA A 332 15.77 -7.70 -13.61
C ALA A 332 15.63 -9.02 -14.40
N CYS A 333 14.42 -9.41 -14.73
CA CYS A 333 14.07 -10.60 -15.51
C CYS A 333 14.38 -10.44 -17.00
N VAL A 334 15.47 -9.77 -17.33
CA VAL A 334 15.91 -9.47 -18.71
C VAL A 334 16.35 -10.76 -19.45
N PRO A 335 15.96 -10.97 -20.72
CA PRO A 335 15.16 -10.08 -21.54
C PRO A 335 13.68 -10.07 -21.15
N CYS A 336 13.09 -8.89 -21.06
CA CYS A 336 11.65 -8.66 -20.95
C CYS A 336 11.35 -7.23 -21.41
N GLU A 337 10.09 -6.90 -21.64
CA GLU A 337 9.67 -5.55 -22.07
C GLU A 337 9.66 -4.54 -20.92
N VAL A 338 9.66 -5.02 -19.68
CA VAL A 338 9.56 -4.18 -18.48
C VAL A 338 10.90 -3.49 -18.20
N ALA A 339 10.84 -2.23 -17.81
CA ALA A 339 12.01 -1.48 -17.41
C ALA A 339 12.69 -2.13 -16.18
N MET A 340 14.03 -2.12 -16.15
CA MET A 340 14.77 -2.53 -14.97
C MET A 340 14.45 -1.59 -13.81
N ILE A 341 14.17 -2.16 -12.65
CA ILE A 341 13.97 -1.39 -11.42
C ILE A 341 14.95 -1.83 -10.34
N LEU A 342 15.53 -0.86 -9.67
CA LEU A 342 16.43 -1.03 -8.54
C LEU A 342 16.03 -0.14 -7.37
N ARG A 343 16.54 -0.46 -6.20
CA ARG A 343 16.48 0.39 -5.02
C ARG A 343 17.88 0.80 -4.60
N PHE A 344 18.05 2.07 -4.26
CA PHE A 344 19.30 2.59 -3.73
C PHE A 344 19.06 3.14 -2.34
N GLY A 345 19.72 2.54 -1.33
CA GLY A 345 19.39 2.74 0.07
C GLY A 345 20.52 3.23 0.92
N THR A 346 20.19 4.05 1.92
CA THR A 346 21.10 4.55 2.96
C THR A 346 20.59 4.18 4.34
N PRO A 347 21.48 3.91 5.33
CA PRO A 347 21.06 3.58 6.69
C PRO A 347 20.39 4.78 7.38
N LYS A 348 19.49 4.50 8.31
CA LYS A 348 18.95 5.47 9.26
C LYS A 348 20.00 5.71 10.34
N LEU A 349 20.62 6.87 10.33
CA LEU A 349 21.58 7.25 11.36
C LEU A 349 20.91 8.20 12.36
N PRO A 350 21.14 8.01 13.68
CA PRO A 350 20.55 8.86 14.72
C PRO A 350 20.89 10.35 14.60
N GLN A 351 21.99 10.65 13.90
CA GLN A 351 22.47 12.01 13.67
C GLN A 351 21.69 12.74 12.57
N PHE A 352 20.99 12.01 11.71
CA PHE A 352 20.24 12.58 10.61
C PHE A 352 18.78 12.81 11.01
N LYS A 353 18.20 13.88 10.48
CA LYS A 353 16.75 13.99 10.44
C LYS A 353 16.17 12.92 9.51
N PRO A 354 14.89 12.54 9.66
CA PRO A 354 14.24 11.75 8.65
C PRO A 354 14.44 12.35 7.26
N LEU A 355 14.64 11.51 6.25
CA LEU A 355 14.81 11.98 4.86
C LEU A 355 13.51 12.58 4.31
N ILE A 356 12.37 12.13 4.82
CA ILE A 356 11.03 12.57 4.43
C ILE A 356 10.21 12.80 5.71
N GLY A 357 9.61 14.00 5.85
CA GLY A 357 8.76 14.31 7.01
C GLY A 357 8.86 15.75 7.49
#